data_929e3678a77988f53d4d30885f3cb187
#
_entry.id   929e3678a77988f53d4d30885f3cb187
#
_cell.length_a   1.000
_cell.length_b   1.000
_cell.length_c   1.000
_cell.angle_alpha   90.00
_cell.angle_beta   90.00
_cell.angle_gamma   90.00
#
_symmetry.space_group_name_H-M   'P 1'
#
loop_
_entity.id
_entity.type
_entity.pdbx_description
1 polymer ?
#
loop_
_entity_poly.entity_id
_entity_poly.type
_entity_poly.pdbx_seq_one_letter_code
_entity_poly.pdbx_strand_id
1 'polypeptide(L)'
;TIEGGMICTNDLKIYQQARMLRSHGMVREASDEATKEAYYKENPDLHPDFIFSFPAYNVRNTEIGGIMGLSQLKRLDENIQRRTDNFHRFLKQIDSNKYRTDFKLEGSSNYAFNLILNNPDDGFVIRLMDKMRESGLEFRRGSAGGGNQTRQPYLKGIVPKDHYKSFPETEHIHFYGFYIGIFPDLKD
;
A
#
# COMPACT_ATOMS: atom_id res chain seq x y z
N THR A 1 7.41 -7.41 -10.69
CA THR A 1 5.95 -7.49 -10.65
C THR A 1 5.39 -6.09 -10.78
N ILE A 2 4.42 -5.86 -11.63
CA ILE A 2 3.82 -4.54 -11.86
C ILE A 2 2.94 -4.20 -10.65
N GLU A 3 2.04 -5.10 -10.31
CA GLU A 3 1.19 -5.06 -9.13
C GLU A 3 1.20 -6.43 -8.46
N GLY A 4 0.80 -6.49 -7.20
CA GLY A 4 0.70 -7.75 -6.50
C GLY A 4 0.74 -7.59 -4.99
N GLY A 5 0.48 -8.72 -4.32
CA GLY A 5 0.54 -8.82 -2.87
C GLY A 5 0.63 -10.27 -2.45
N MET A 6 0.93 -10.49 -1.19
CA MET A 6 1.03 -11.82 -0.60
C MET A 6 0.28 -11.85 0.72
N ILE A 7 -0.55 -12.88 0.90
CA ILE A 7 -1.16 -13.20 2.18
C ILE A 7 -0.43 -14.43 2.74
N CYS A 8 0.22 -14.27 3.88
CA CYS A 8 0.88 -15.35 4.60
C CYS A 8 0.10 -15.65 5.88
N THR A 9 -0.26 -16.92 6.09
CA THR A 9 -1.04 -17.33 7.26
C THR A 9 -0.75 -18.79 7.62
N ASN A 10 -0.81 -19.11 8.90
CA ASN A 10 -0.81 -20.47 9.44
C ASN A 10 -2.24 -20.96 9.76
N ASP A 11 -3.24 -20.12 9.59
CA ASP A 11 -4.65 -20.48 9.76
C ASP A 11 -5.20 -21.08 8.47
N LEU A 12 -5.57 -22.36 8.52
CA LEU A 12 -6.08 -23.10 7.36
C LEU A 12 -7.37 -22.50 6.79
N LYS A 13 -8.24 -21.96 7.64
CA LYS A 13 -9.51 -21.35 7.18
C LYS A 13 -9.23 -20.08 6.40
N ILE A 14 -8.34 -19.22 6.90
CA ILE A 14 -7.92 -17.99 6.21
C ILE A 14 -7.25 -18.36 4.87
N TYR A 15 -6.37 -19.36 4.86
CA TYR A 15 -5.72 -19.84 3.64
C TYR A 15 -6.71 -20.30 2.59
N GLN A 16 -7.68 -21.13 2.97
CA GLN A 16 -8.74 -21.62 2.09
C GLN A 16 -9.59 -20.48 1.52
N GLN A 17 -10.08 -19.60 2.38
CA GLN A 17 -10.88 -18.45 1.97
C GLN A 17 -10.11 -17.50 1.05
N ALA A 18 -8.85 -17.22 1.33
CA ALA A 18 -8.02 -16.37 0.48
C ALA A 18 -7.81 -16.95 -0.91
N ARG A 19 -7.60 -18.27 -1.02
CA ARG A 19 -7.49 -18.97 -2.31
C ARG A 19 -8.78 -18.87 -3.13
N MET A 20 -9.92 -19.09 -2.49
CA MET A 20 -11.22 -18.99 -3.15
C MET A 20 -11.55 -17.54 -3.51
N LEU A 21 -11.34 -16.58 -2.60
CA LEU A 21 -11.60 -15.16 -2.81
C LEU A 21 -10.83 -14.58 -4.00
N ARG A 22 -9.57 -14.96 -4.19
CA ARG A 22 -8.76 -14.49 -5.32
C ARG A 22 -9.23 -15.01 -6.68
N SER A 23 -10.10 -16.04 -6.67
CA SER A 23 -10.49 -16.84 -7.84
C SER A 23 -11.99 -17.03 -7.91
N HIS A 24 -12.76 -15.96 -7.96
CA HIS A 24 -14.22 -15.94 -8.13
C HIS A 24 -15.03 -16.61 -7.01
N GLY A 25 -14.44 -17.02 -5.89
CA GLY A 25 -15.11 -17.85 -4.88
C GLY A 25 -15.32 -19.31 -5.29
N MET A 26 -14.54 -19.80 -6.25
CA MET A 26 -14.67 -21.17 -6.78
C MET A 26 -14.24 -22.21 -5.75
N VAL A 27 -15.10 -23.19 -5.52
CA VAL A 27 -14.87 -24.32 -4.59
C VAL A 27 -13.65 -25.15 -5.00
N ARG A 28 -13.40 -25.35 -6.28
CA ARG A 28 -12.24 -26.08 -6.81
C ARG A 28 -10.88 -25.50 -6.37
N GLU A 29 -10.85 -24.23 -5.96
CA GLU A 29 -9.65 -23.57 -5.46
C GLU A 29 -9.37 -23.87 -3.98
N ALA A 30 -10.31 -24.48 -3.27
CA ALA A 30 -10.04 -24.96 -1.91
C ALA A 30 -8.88 -25.98 -1.94
N SER A 31 -8.00 -25.95 -0.91
CA SER A 31 -6.87 -26.86 -0.81
C SER A 31 -7.21 -28.20 -0.17
N ASP A 32 -8.38 -28.27 0.45
CA ASP A 32 -8.87 -29.39 1.23
C ASP A 32 -9.99 -30.11 0.47
N GLU A 33 -9.79 -31.38 0.21
CA GLU A 33 -10.75 -32.22 -0.52
C GLU A 33 -12.07 -32.40 0.24
N ALA A 34 -12.05 -32.48 1.57
CA ALA A 34 -13.28 -32.63 2.36
C ALA A 34 -14.21 -31.42 2.18
N THR A 35 -13.64 -30.21 2.10
CA THR A 35 -14.40 -29.00 1.77
C THR A 35 -15.01 -29.08 0.38
N LYS A 36 -14.27 -29.52 -0.63
CA LYS A 36 -14.79 -29.66 -2.00
C LYS A 36 -15.94 -30.68 -2.06
N GLU A 37 -15.72 -31.86 -1.48
CA GLU A 37 -16.72 -32.93 -1.43
C GLU A 37 -18.01 -32.49 -0.73
N ALA A 38 -17.93 -31.71 0.35
CA ALA A 38 -19.11 -31.19 1.03
C ALA A 38 -19.94 -30.31 0.08
N TYR A 39 -19.32 -29.38 -0.62
CA TYR A 39 -20.01 -28.53 -1.60
C TYR A 39 -20.58 -29.33 -2.79
N TYR A 40 -19.87 -30.34 -3.30
CA TYR A 40 -20.33 -31.17 -4.39
C TYR A 40 -21.58 -31.97 -3.98
N LYS A 41 -21.59 -32.49 -2.76
CA LYS A 41 -22.71 -33.25 -2.21
C LYS A 41 -23.94 -32.36 -1.94
N GLU A 42 -23.74 -31.14 -1.51
CA GLU A 42 -24.80 -30.16 -1.26
C GLU A 42 -25.42 -29.59 -2.55
N ASN A 43 -24.66 -29.61 -3.65
CA ASN A 43 -25.07 -29.01 -4.94
C ASN A 43 -24.90 -30.01 -6.09
N PRO A 44 -25.64 -31.15 -6.08
CA PRO A 44 -25.41 -32.22 -7.03
C PRO A 44 -25.85 -31.91 -8.47
N ASP A 45 -26.61 -30.84 -8.65
CA ASP A 45 -27.09 -30.30 -9.93
C ASP A 45 -26.08 -29.32 -10.59
N LEU A 46 -25.05 -28.96 -9.88
CA LEU A 46 -23.99 -28.07 -10.40
C LEU A 46 -22.76 -28.86 -10.86
N HIS A 47 -22.10 -28.33 -11.89
CA HIS A 47 -20.83 -28.92 -12.33
C HIS A 47 -19.73 -28.63 -11.27
N PRO A 48 -19.01 -29.64 -10.78
CA PRO A 48 -18.01 -29.48 -9.71
C PRO A 48 -16.98 -28.35 -9.92
N ASP A 49 -16.53 -28.14 -11.17
CA ASP A 49 -15.58 -27.09 -11.50
C ASP A 49 -16.15 -25.67 -11.42
N PHE A 50 -17.47 -25.52 -11.37
CA PHE A 50 -18.17 -24.25 -11.47
C PHE A 50 -19.13 -24.01 -10.30
N ILE A 51 -18.78 -24.49 -9.12
CA ILE A 51 -19.48 -24.13 -7.88
C ILE A 51 -18.81 -22.90 -7.28
N PHE A 52 -19.58 -21.82 -7.10
CA PHE A 52 -19.15 -20.55 -6.52
C PHE A 52 -19.79 -20.43 -5.14
N SER A 53 -18.95 -20.53 -4.09
CA SER A 53 -19.44 -20.56 -2.70
C SER A 53 -19.88 -19.17 -2.19
N PHE A 54 -19.31 -18.11 -2.74
CA PHE A 54 -19.63 -16.72 -2.38
C PHE A 54 -19.17 -15.75 -3.49
N PRO A 55 -19.73 -14.53 -3.55
CA PRO A 55 -19.25 -13.46 -4.44
C PRO A 55 -17.81 -13.10 -4.15
N ALA A 56 -16.96 -13.09 -5.18
CA ALA A 56 -15.52 -12.81 -5.03
C ALA A 56 -14.93 -12.18 -6.29
N TYR A 57 -13.60 -11.97 -6.28
CA TYR A 57 -12.89 -11.30 -7.35
C TYR A 57 -12.07 -12.28 -8.19
N ASN A 58 -11.55 -11.82 -9.31
CA ASN A 58 -10.48 -12.47 -10.04
C ASN A 58 -9.22 -11.62 -9.92
N VAL A 59 -8.40 -11.92 -8.92
CA VAL A 59 -7.15 -11.22 -8.62
C VAL A 59 -5.96 -12.20 -8.59
N ARG A 60 -6.00 -13.20 -9.46
CA ARG A 60 -4.93 -14.19 -9.62
C ARG A 60 -3.69 -13.53 -10.23
N ASN A 61 -2.55 -13.77 -9.61
CA ASN A 61 -1.27 -13.40 -10.21
C ASN A 61 -0.97 -14.29 -11.42
N THR A 62 -0.10 -13.82 -12.31
CA THR A 62 0.31 -14.52 -13.52
C THR A 62 1.79 -14.90 -13.46
N GLU A 63 2.20 -15.91 -14.25
CA GLU A 63 3.59 -16.32 -14.40
C GLU A 63 4.48 -15.19 -14.93
N ILE A 64 3.92 -14.29 -15.75
CA ILE A 64 4.63 -13.09 -16.23
C ILE A 64 5.12 -12.25 -15.05
N GLY A 65 4.26 -12.02 -14.05
CA GLY A 65 4.64 -11.33 -12.81
C GLY A 65 5.78 -12.06 -12.07
N GLY A 66 5.74 -13.40 -12.04
CA GLY A 66 6.80 -14.23 -11.46
C GLY A 66 8.15 -14.09 -12.17
N ILE A 67 8.16 -14.13 -13.50
CA ILE A 67 9.37 -13.95 -14.33
C ILE A 67 9.98 -12.56 -14.09
N MET A 68 9.14 -11.52 -14.08
CA MET A 68 9.59 -10.16 -13.77
C MET A 68 10.16 -10.08 -12.34
N GLY A 69 9.49 -10.70 -11.38
CA GLY A 69 9.93 -10.76 -9.98
C GLY A 69 11.31 -11.40 -9.83
N LEU A 70 11.55 -12.54 -10.48
CA LEU A 70 12.86 -13.22 -10.48
C LEU A 70 13.98 -12.33 -11.05
N SER A 71 13.67 -11.55 -12.08
CA SER A 71 14.62 -10.58 -12.65
C SER A 71 14.92 -9.44 -11.66
N GLN A 72 13.90 -8.93 -10.95
CA GLN A 72 14.05 -7.84 -9.98
C GLN A 72 14.78 -8.27 -8.70
N LEU A 73 14.56 -9.51 -8.24
CA LEU A 73 15.22 -10.07 -7.06
C LEU A 73 16.74 -9.98 -7.12
N LYS A 74 17.33 -10.10 -8.31
CA LYS A 74 18.80 -10.02 -8.50
C LYS A 74 19.40 -8.66 -8.09
N ARG A 75 18.57 -7.62 -8.05
CA ARG A 75 18.97 -6.23 -7.75
C ARG A 75 18.34 -5.72 -6.44
N LEU A 76 17.59 -6.57 -5.74
CA LEU A 76 16.77 -6.13 -4.61
C LEU A 76 17.65 -5.54 -3.49
N ASP A 77 18.68 -6.24 -3.09
CA ASP A 77 19.54 -5.84 -1.97
C ASP A 77 20.29 -4.55 -2.28
N GLU A 78 20.82 -4.39 -3.50
CA GLU A 78 21.44 -3.15 -3.95
C GLU A 78 20.43 -1.99 -3.97
N ASN A 79 19.23 -2.23 -4.47
CA ASN A 79 18.17 -1.22 -4.51
C ASN A 79 17.71 -0.80 -3.10
N ILE A 80 17.62 -1.74 -2.17
CA ILE A 80 17.32 -1.48 -0.75
C ILE A 80 18.40 -0.57 -0.16
N GLN A 81 19.67 -0.92 -0.33
CA GLN A 81 20.78 -0.13 0.19
C GLN A 81 20.77 1.28 -0.41
N ARG A 82 20.63 1.43 -1.71
CA ARG A 82 20.52 2.73 -2.38
C ARG A 82 19.41 3.61 -1.84
N ARG A 83 18.21 3.06 -1.68
CA ARG A 83 17.07 3.80 -1.11
C ARG A 83 17.34 4.23 0.31
N THR A 84 17.95 3.38 1.12
CA THR A 84 18.33 3.69 2.50
C THR A 84 19.35 4.82 2.54
N ASP A 85 20.40 4.75 1.72
CA ASP A 85 21.44 5.79 1.65
C ASP A 85 20.86 7.13 1.18
N ASN A 86 20.02 7.12 0.15
CA ASN A 86 19.34 8.31 -0.35
C ASN A 86 18.42 8.92 0.72
N PHE A 87 17.69 8.10 1.48
CA PHE A 87 16.85 8.59 2.57
C PHE A 87 17.66 9.22 3.70
N HIS A 88 18.75 8.60 4.12
CA HIS A 88 19.67 9.17 5.12
C HIS A 88 20.31 10.47 4.65
N ARG A 89 20.69 10.56 3.38
CA ARG A 89 21.21 11.78 2.79
C ARG A 89 20.18 12.90 2.78
N PHE A 90 18.95 12.60 2.39
CA PHE A 90 17.85 13.55 2.44
C PHE A 90 17.62 14.08 3.86
N LEU A 91 17.58 13.20 4.88
CA LEU A 91 17.38 13.61 6.28
C LEU A 91 18.50 14.50 6.82
N LYS A 92 19.73 14.35 6.33
CA LYS A 92 20.86 15.22 6.72
C LYS A 92 20.76 16.63 6.13
N GLN A 93 20.03 16.80 5.04
CA GLN A 93 19.96 18.07 4.30
C GLN A 93 18.67 18.85 4.59
N ILE A 94 17.63 18.17 5.07
CA ILE A 94 16.34 18.80 5.35
C ILE A 94 16.42 19.71 6.58
N ASP A 95 15.73 20.85 6.52
CA ASP A 95 15.61 21.79 7.64
C ASP A 95 14.72 21.21 8.75
N SER A 96 15.31 20.65 9.79
CA SER A 96 14.61 20.05 10.94
C SER A 96 13.79 21.05 11.76
N ASN A 97 14.00 22.37 11.58
CA ASN A 97 13.15 23.38 12.22
C ASN A 97 11.79 23.50 11.51
N LYS A 98 11.73 23.14 10.24
CA LYS A 98 10.51 23.22 9.42
C LYS A 98 9.82 21.87 9.25
N TYR A 99 10.59 20.80 9.15
CA TYR A 99 10.09 19.48 8.80
C TYR A 99 10.39 18.45 9.89
N ARG A 100 9.51 17.50 10.05
CA ARG A 100 9.75 16.33 10.92
C ARG A 100 10.90 15.50 10.40
N THR A 101 11.73 15.02 11.30
CA THR A 101 12.88 14.14 11.01
C THR A 101 12.92 12.90 11.91
N ASP A 102 11.92 12.73 12.78
CA ASP A 102 11.80 11.68 13.78
C ASP A 102 11.27 10.36 13.21
N PHE A 103 11.77 9.95 12.04
CA PHE A 103 11.38 8.71 11.39
C PHE A 103 12.10 7.50 11.97
N LYS A 104 11.39 6.37 12.03
CA LYS A 104 12.00 5.08 12.37
C LYS A 104 12.79 4.58 11.15
N LEU A 105 14.11 4.59 11.24
CA LEU A 105 15.02 4.28 10.12
C LEU A 105 15.39 2.80 10.08
N GLU A 106 15.58 2.18 11.25
CA GLU A 106 16.00 0.79 11.36
C GLU A 106 14.95 -0.15 10.75
N GLY A 107 15.40 -1.03 9.87
CA GLY A 107 14.55 -2.01 9.19
C GLY A 107 13.65 -1.42 8.09
N SER A 108 13.84 -0.14 7.73
CA SER A 108 13.05 0.54 6.71
C SER A 108 13.81 0.66 5.39
N SER A 109 13.11 0.37 4.28
CA SER A 109 13.55 0.71 2.93
C SER A 109 12.47 1.55 2.26
N ASN A 110 12.58 2.87 2.41
CA ASN A 110 11.53 3.79 1.99
C ASN A 110 11.46 3.90 0.47
N TYR A 111 10.25 3.91 -0.10
CA TYR A 111 10.04 4.22 -1.51
C TYR A 111 9.83 5.70 -1.79
N ALA A 112 9.67 6.50 -0.73
CA ALA A 112 9.41 7.93 -0.81
C ALA A 112 10.09 8.70 0.34
N PHE A 113 10.43 9.96 0.08
CA PHE A 113 10.77 10.95 1.11
C PHE A 113 9.49 11.57 1.62
N ASN A 114 9.28 11.54 2.94
CA ASN A 114 8.16 12.21 3.57
C ASN A 114 8.58 13.61 4.03
N LEU A 115 7.87 14.61 3.53
CA LEU A 115 7.98 16.01 3.94
C LEU A 115 6.77 16.34 4.79
N ILE A 116 6.91 16.44 6.10
CA ILE A 116 5.83 16.76 7.02
C ILE A 116 6.24 18.03 7.77
N LEU A 117 5.47 19.10 7.64
CA LEU A 117 5.74 20.34 8.36
C LEU A 117 5.60 20.12 9.87
N ASN A 118 6.49 20.71 10.67
CA ASN A 118 6.40 20.68 12.12
C ASN A 118 5.17 21.45 12.62
N ASN A 119 4.89 22.58 11.97
CA ASN A 119 3.78 23.46 12.35
C ASN A 119 2.86 23.72 11.15
N PRO A 120 1.54 23.89 11.38
CA PRO A 120 0.60 24.31 10.36
C PRO A 120 0.97 25.67 9.74
N ASP A 121 1.09 25.71 8.40
CA ASP A 121 1.28 26.96 7.63
C ASP A 121 0.73 26.76 6.21
N ASP A 122 -0.53 27.14 6.03
CA ASP A 122 -1.23 27.01 4.74
C ASP A 122 -0.57 27.83 3.63
N GLY A 123 -0.08 29.01 3.96
CA GLY A 123 0.60 29.90 3.00
C GLY A 123 1.92 29.28 2.52
N PHE A 124 2.68 28.68 3.44
CA PHE A 124 3.90 27.98 3.08
C PHE A 124 3.65 26.74 2.25
N VAL A 125 2.60 25.95 2.60
CA VAL A 125 2.18 24.76 1.83
C VAL A 125 1.90 25.10 0.38
N ILE A 126 1.15 26.19 0.12
CA ILE A 126 0.83 26.63 -1.25
C ILE A 126 2.11 26.98 -2.00
N ARG A 127 2.96 27.82 -1.43
CA ARG A 127 4.23 28.22 -2.05
C ARG A 127 5.17 27.04 -2.30
N LEU A 128 5.21 26.08 -1.38
CA LEU A 128 6.00 24.86 -1.52
C LEU A 128 5.52 24.00 -2.68
N MET A 129 4.21 23.78 -2.80
CA MET A 129 3.63 23.02 -3.91
C MET A 129 3.91 23.69 -5.25
N ASP A 130 3.78 25.01 -5.33
CA ASP A 130 4.03 25.76 -6.56
C ASP A 130 5.52 25.66 -6.94
N LYS A 131 6.40 25.78 -5.96
CA LYS A 131 7.85 25.66 -6.19
C LYS A 131 8.25 24.26 -6.64
N MET A 132 7.67 23.21 -6.05
CA MET A 132 7.91 21.84 -6.49
C MET A 132 7.44 21.62 -7.94
N ARG A 133 6.26 22.14 -8.32
CA ARG A 133 5.74 22.06 -9.71
C ARG A 133 6.64 22.81 -10.70
N GLU A 134 7.01 24.04 -10.38
CA GLU A 134 7.94 24.84 -11.20
C GLU A 134 9.29 24.15 -11.43
N SER A 135 9.76 23.42 -10.42
CA SER A 135 11.02 22.65 -10.49
C SER A 135 10.86 21.29 -11.17
N GLY A 136 9.67 20.94 -11.67
CA GLY A 136 9.42 19.64 -12.28
C GLY A 136 9.43 18.46 -11.28
N LEU A 137 9.31 18.75 -9.99
CA LEU A 137 9.32 17.75 -8.94
C LEU A 137 7.92 17.16 -8.74
N GLU A 138 7.73 15.89 -9.06
CA GLU A 138 6.49 15.17 -8.78
C GLU A 138 6.34 14.91 -7.28
N PHE A 139 5.21 15.26 -6.74
CA PHE A 139 4.87 15.03 -5.34
C PHE A 139 3.41 14.62 -5.18
N ARG A 140 3.10 14.00 -4.04
CA ARG A 140 1.73 13.72 -3.62
C ARG A 140 1.48 14.27 -2.23
N ARG A 141 0.24 14.71 -1.97
CA ARG A 141 -0.16 15.25 -0.67
C ARG A 141 -0.54 14.15 0.31
N GLY A 142 -0.33 14.46 1.59
CA GLY A 142 -0.58 13.54 2.69
C GLY A 142 0.44 12.41 2.73
N SER A 143 0.02 11.28 3.26
CA SER A 143 0.73 10.00 3.17
C SER A 143 0.19 9.17 2.00
N ALA A 144 0.75 7.98 1.78
CA ALA A 144 0.22 7.01 0.84
C ALA A 144 -1.32 6.86 1.03
N GLY A 145 -2.07 6.96 -0.06
CA GLY A 145 -3.54 6.93 0.00
C GLY A 145 -4.21 8.28 0.26
N GLY A 146 -3.50 9.43 0.20
CA GLY A 146 -4.08 10.77 0.21
C GLY A 146 -4.42 11.32 1.60
N GLY A 147 -3.73 10.88 2.65
CA GLY A 147 -3.86 11.43 4.00
C GLY A 147 -4.96 10.75 4.83
N ASN A 148 -5.82 11.53 5.50
CA ASN A 148 -6.80 10.99 6.42
C ASN A 148 -7.97 10.31 5.69
N GLN A 149 -7.97 8.97 5.67
CA GLN A 149 -8.99 8.15 5.02
C GLN A 149 -10.38 8.32 5.65
N THR A 150 -10.47 8.71 6.92
CA THR A 150 -11.77 8.92 7.59
C THR A 150 -12.54 10.13 7.06
N ARG A 151 -11.90 10.97 6.23
CA ARG A 151 -12.54 12.07 5.49
C ARG A 151 -13.13 11.65 4.15
N GLN A 152 -12.85 10.43 3.69
CA GLN A 152 -13.23 10.00 2.36
C GLN A 152 -14.73 9.71 2.24
N PRO A 153 -15.33 10.03 1.07
CA PRO A 153 -16.77 9.86 0.84
C PRO A 153 -17.29 8.44 1.07
N TYR A 154 -16.48 7.41 0.82
CA TYR A 154 -16.91 6.02 0.98
C TYR A 154 -17.17 5.61 2.44
N LEU A 155 -16.65 6.37 3.42
CA LEU A 155 -16.91 6.16 4.84
C LEU A 155 -18.13 6.96 5.36
N LYS A 156 -18.74 7.78 4.49
CA LYS A 156 -19.91 8.57 4.87
C LYS A 156 -21.08 7.65 5.24
N GLY A 157 -21.58 7.79 6.45
CA GLY A 157 -22.65 6.93 6.99
C GLY A 157 -22.16 5.61 7.63
N ILE A 158 -20.86 5.30 7.52
CA ILE A 158 -20.24 4.13 8.17
C ILE A 158 -19.60 4.55 9.50
N VAL A 159 -18.91 5.71 9.51
CA VAL A 159 -18.31 6.27 10.71
C VAL A 159 -18.97 7.60 11.08
N PRO A 160 -18.89 8.08 12.34
CA PRO A 160 -19.39 9.40 12.73
C PRO A 160 -18.80 10.50 11.85
N LYS A 161 -19.59 11.55 11.57
CA LYS A 161 -19.19 12.68 10.71
C LYS A 161 -17.86 13.32 11.11
N ASP A 162 -17.60 13.42 12.42
CA ASP A 162 -16.40 14.06 12.97
C ASP A 162 -15.32 13.06 13.39
N HIS A 163 -15.41 11.80 12.96
CA HIS A 163 -14.47 10.74 13.34
C HIS A 163 -13.01 11.08 12.99
N TYR A 164 -12.76 11.84 11.93
CA TYR A 164 -11.43 12.29 11.56
C TYR A 164 -10.73 13.10 12.67
N LYS A 165 -11.48 13.78 13.54
CA LYS A 165 -10.94 14.56 14.69
C LYS A 165 -10.28 13.67 15.75
N SER A 166 -10.59 12.39 15.78
CA SER A 166 -9.97 11.41 16.68
C SER A 166 -8.52 11.07 16.31
N PHE A 167 -8.04 11.53 15.14
CA PHE A 167 -6.72 11.22 14.62
C PHE A 167 -5.93 12.52 14.29
N PRO A 168 -5.54 13.32 15.30
CA PRO A 168 -4.94 14.64 15.09
C PRO A 168 -3.63 14.58 14.30
N GLU A 169 -2.79 13.55 14.51
CA GLU A 169 -1.54 13.38 13.76
C GLU A 169 -1.80 13.05 12.28
N THR A 170 -2.76 12.17 12.02
CA THR A 170 -3.18 11.85 10.64
C THR A 170 -3.78 13.07 9.96
N GLU A 171 -4.54 13.89 10.70
CA GLU A 171 -5.11 15.13 10.24
C GLU A 171 -4.04 16.16 9.91
N HIS A 172 -3.01 16.27 10.75
CA HIS A 172 -1.85 17.11 10.48
C HIS A 172 -1.14 16.69 9.19
N ILE A 173 -0.86 15.40 9.01
CA ILE A 173 -0.22 14.88 7.79
C ILE A 173 -1.11 15.09 6.56
N HIS A 174 -2.45 14.99 6.69
CA HIS A 174 -3.39 15.23 5.61
C HIS A 174 -3.22 16.61 4.98
N PHE A 175 -3.02 17.65 5.78
CA PHE A 175 -2.91 19.03 5.31
C PHE A 175 -1.46 19.48 5.09
N TYR A 176 -0.51 19.00 5.89
CA TYR A 176 0.86 19.49 5.96
C TYR A 176 1.92 18.44 5.61
N GLY A 177 1.48 17.29 5.12
CA GLY A 177 2.34 16.22 4.64
C GLY A 177 2.39 16.14 3.12
N PHE A 178 3.57 15.77 2.62
CA PHE A 178 3.84 15.47 1.22
C PHE A 178 4.76 14.27 1.14
N TYR A 179 4.79 13.60 0.00
CA TYR A 179 5.88 12.69 -0.29
C TYR A 179 6.32 12.79 -1.75
N ILE A 180 7.62 12.59 -1.95
CA ILE A 180 8.29 12.57 -3.25
C ILE A 180 8.99 11.23 -3.42
N GLY A 181 9.01 10.71 -4.65
CA GLY A 181 9.55 9.38 -4.93
C GLY A 181 11.04 9.29 -4.64
N ILE A 182 11.46 8.14 -4.12
CA ILE A 182 12.85 7.75 -3.95
C ILE A 182 13.15 6.61 -4.91
N PHE A 183 13.99 6.85 -5.91
CA PHE A 183 14.36 5.83 -6.88
C PHE A 183 15.78 5.32 -6.61
N PRO A 184 16.08 4.04 -6.86
CA PRO A 184 17.44 3.54 -6.75
C PRO A 184 18.41 4.26 -7.69
N ASP A 185 17.93 4.74 -8.85
CA ASP A 185 18.73 5.41 -9.88
C ASP A 185 18.85 6.93 -9.68
N LEU A 186 18.34 7.50 -8.57
CA LEU A 186 18.60 8.90 -8.25
C LEU A 186 20.10 9.11 -8.10
N LYS A 187 20.63 9.99 -8.95
CA LYS A 187 22.03 10.46 -8.89
C LYS A 187 22.11 11.65 -7.95
N ASP A 188 23.36 11.94 -7.58
CA ASP A 188 23.71 13.09 -6.71
C ASP A 188 23.29 14.43 -7.32
#